data_17c45578b8a9056f18c49bd610cc0946
#
_entry.id   17c45578b8a9056f18c49bd610cc0946
#
_cell.length_a   1.000
_cell.length_b   1.000
_cell.length_c   1.000
_cell.angle_alpha   90.00
_cell.angle_beta   90.00
_cell.angle_gamma   90.00
#
_symmetry.space_group_name_H-M   'P 1'
#
loop_
_entity.id
_entity.type
_entity.pdbx_description
1 polymer ?
#
loop_
_entity_poly.entity_id
_entity_poly.type
_entity_poly.pdbx_seq_one_letter_code
_entity_poly.pdbx_strand_id
1 'polypeptide(L)'
;PRGNVCAAAWHPCARVVAGAGVVAQAHASLRRGEWTKSKFMGPGIRGKTLGVIGLGNVGSEVAKRAHGLEMEVVAYDPVVSVERAELFNVELVKLDELLERADFVTIHVPLVEANRKLIGAAELALMKPTARLVNTSRGGIVDEEALYEALKSGRLAGAASDVFVNEPAGDHPLFTLPNFVATPHIAASTLQAPVSFAFDVSEEVPAVLPADLPRTAVNAPALPPRRLPSLRPLPPPPSARASKSADCGAYS
;
A
#
# COMPACT_ATOMS: atom_id res chain seq x y z
N PRO A 1 -1.44 -8.34 11.50
CA PRO A 1 -0.04 -8.67 11.81
C PRO A 1 0.89 -7.54 11.36
N ARG A 2 1.81 -7.10 12.23
CA ARG A 2 2.72 -5.96 11.94
C ARG A 2 3.65 -6.25 10.75
N GLY A 3 4.09 -7.49 10.59
CA GLY A 3 4.95 -7.91 9.49
C GLY A 3 4.34 -7.68 8.09
N ASN A 4 3.06 -7.99 7.93
CA ASN A 4 2.35 -7.74 6.67
C ASN A 4 2.20 -6.25 6.39
N VAL A 5 1.96 -5.43 7.42
CA VAL A 5 1.85 -3.97 7.27
C VAL A 5 3.16 -3.36 6.77
N CYS A 6 4.29 -3.74 7.38
CA CYS A 6 5.61 -3.27 6.94
C CYS A 6 5.92 -3.70 5.50
N ALA A 7 5.69 -4.98 5.15
CA ALA A 7 5.88 -5.50 3.80
C ALA A 7 5.02 -4.74 2.78
N ALA A 8 3.71 -4.59 3.08
CA ALA A 8 2.78 -3.87 2.22
C ALA A 8 3.12 -2.38 2.08
N ALA A 9 3.78 -1.75 3.07
CA ALA A 9 4.20 -0.36 2.98
C ALA A 9 5.48 -0.14 2.16
N TRP A 10 6.41 -1.09 2.12
CA TRP A 10 7.62 -0.98 1.28
C TRP A 10 7.30 -0.99 -0.21
N HIS A 11 6.34 -1.79 -0.61
CA HIS A 11 6.02 -2.01 -2.02
C HIS A 11 5.56 -0.74 -2.75
N PRO A 12 4.57 0.05 -2.23
CA PRO A 12 4.19 1.31 -2.85
C PRO A 12 5.34 2.33 -2.87
N CYS A 13 6.15 2.42 -1.81
CA CYS A 13 7.33 3.29 -1.81
C CYS A 13 8.31 2.92 -2.93
N ALA A 14 8.61 1.63 -3.08
CA ALA A 14 9.46 1.14 -4.17
C ALA A 14 8.88 1.49 -5.55
N ARG A 15 7.55 1.44 -5.72
CA ARG A 15 6.88 1.83 -6.98
C ARG A 15 6.92 3.33 -7.23
N VAL A 16 6.77 4.15 -6.18
CA VAL A 16 6.95 5.62 -6.31
C VAL A 16 8.36 5.92 -6.83
N VAL A 17 9.39 5.35 -6.20
CA VAL A 17 10.79 5.54 -6.59
C VAL A 17 11.07 4.98 -8.00
N ALA A 18 10.65 3.74 -8.26
CA ALA A 18 10.86 3.09 -9.56
C ALA A 18 10.07 3.79 -10.69
N GLY A 19 8.86 4.25 -10.40
CA GLY A 19 8.02 5.00 -11.34
C GLY A 19 8.58 6.38 -11.64
N ALA A 20 9.11 7.08 -10.63
CA ALA A 20 9.81 8.35 -10.82
C ALA A 20 11.04 8.17 -11.70
N GLY A 21 11.87 7.16 -11.41
CA GLY A 21 13.09 6.87 -12.15
C GLY A 21 12.89 6.10 -13.46
N VAL A 22 11.64 5.79 -13.88
CA VAL A 22 11.32 4.96 -15.06
C VAL A 22 12.13 3.65 -15.14
N VAL A 23 12.41 3.05 -13.99
CA VAL A 23 13.36 1.93 -13.84
C VAL A 23 12.92 0.69 -14.62
N ALA A 24 11.63 0.35 -14.58
CA ALA A 24 11.09 -0.81 -15.28
C ALA A 24 11.26 -0.69 -16.81
N GLN A 25 10.99 0.47 -17.36
CA GLN A 25 11.12 0.77 -18.78
C GLN A 25 12.59 0.77 -19.23
N ALA A 26 13.47 1.38 -18.42
CA ALA A 26 14.91 1.40 -18.68
C ALA A 26 15.50 -0.02 -18.66
N HIS A 27 15.10 -0.83 -17.67
CA HIS A 27 15.53 -2.23 -17.59
C HIS A 27 15.07 -3.04 -18.82
N ALA A 28 13.79 -2.89 -19.21
CA ALA A 28 13.25 -3.58 -20.37
C ALA A 28 13.98 -3.17 -21.68
N SER A 29 14.34 -1.90 -21.83
CA SER A 29 15.12 -1.40 -22.97
C SER A 29 16.50 -2.04 -23.04
N LEU A 30 17.24 -2.09 -21.92
CA LEU A 30 18.54 -2.76 -21.86
C LEU A 30 18.47 -4.25 -22.20
N ARG A 31 17.41 -4.94 -21.77
CA ARG A 31 17.20 -6.36 -22.13
C ARG A 31 16.98 -6.58 -23.63
N ARG A 32 16.52 -5.57 -24.37
CA ARG A 32 16.42 -5.58 -25.84
C ARG A 32 17.73 -5.16 -26.53
N GLY A 33 18.81 -4.88 -25.77
CA GLY A 33 20.09 -4.43 -26.30
C GLY A 33 20.13 -2.93 -26.66
N GLU A 34 19.15 -2.15 -26.21
CA GLU A 34 19.08 -0.71 -26.47
C GLU A 34 19.83 0.08 -25.40
N TRP A 35 20.69 1.04 -25.80
CA TRP A 35 21.39 1.95 -24.90
C TRP A 35 20.94 3.40 -25.18
N THR A 36 19.78 3.80 -24.61
CA THR A 36 19.13 5.07 -24.93
C THR A 36 18.88 5.92 -23.68
N LYS A 37 19.96 6.36 -23.01
CA LYS A 37 19.92 7.13 -21.74
C LYS A 37 18.94 8.31 -21.76
N SER A 38 18.88 9.06 -22.85
CA SER A 38 18.06 10.27 -22.97
C SER A 38 16.55 10.03 -22.95
N LYS A 39 16.09 8.78 -23.21
CA LYS A 39 14.67 8.43 -23.16
C LYS A 39 14.14 8.20 -21.74
N PHE A 40 15.03 8.02 -20.76
CA PHE A 40 14.68 7.61 -19.39
C PHE A 40 14.97 8.72 -18.37
N MET A 41 14.51 9.94 -18.67
CA MET A 41 14.51 11.04 -17.71
C MET A 41 13.17 11.07 -16.96
N GLY A 42 13.23 10.81 -15.65
CA GLY A 42 12.10 10.91 -14.74
C GLY A 42 12.23 12.08 -13.78
N PRO A 43 11.16 12.48 -13.09
CA PRO A 43 11.23 13.50 -12.04
C PRO A 43 12.01 12.97 -10.83
N GLY A 44 12.72 13.86 -10.13
CA GLY A 44 13.18 13.58 -8.78
C GLY A 44 11.99 13.48 -7.82
N ILE A 45 12.16 12.80 -6.68
CA ILE A 45 11.10 12.64 -5.67
C ILE A 45 11.23 13.64 -4.52
N ARG A 46 12.41 14.17 -4.25
CA ARG A 46 12.69 15.14 -3.20
C ARG A 46 11.83 16.39 -3.38
N GLY A 47 11.16 16.83 -2.32
CA GLY A 47 10.27 18.00 -2.33
C GLY A 47 9.00 17.82 -3.17
N LYS A 48 8.70 16.57 -3.61
CA LYS A 48 7.44 16.23 -4.28
C LYS A 48 6.37 15.86 -3.28
N THR A 49 5.12 16.09 -3.62
CA THR A 49 3.98 15.76 -2.76
C THR A 49 3.48 14.34 -3.03
N LEU A 50 3.44 13.52 -1.98
CA LEU A 50 2.76 12.23 -1.97
C LEU A 50 1.36 12.39 -1.37
N GLY A 51 0.33 12.12 -2.15
CA GLY A 51 -1.05 11.97 -1.70
C GLY A 51 -1.31 10.53 -1.23
N VAL A 52 -1.71 10.38 0.02
CA VAL A 52 -2.04 9.07 0.63
C VAL A 52 -3.54 8.95 0.80
N ILE A 53 -4.17 8.06 0.06
CA ILE A 53 -5.60 7.75 0.20
C ILE A 53 -5.75 6.58 1.18
N GLY A 54 -6.21 6.89 2.41
CA GLY A 54 -6.28 5.96 3.53
C GLY A 54 -5.04 6.00 4.43
N LEU A 55 -5.16 6.67 5.60
CA LEU A 55 -4.09 6.81 6.59
C LEU A 55 -4.21 5.78 7.73
N GLY A 56 -4.63 4.55 7.39
CA GLY A 56 -4.64 3.39 8.28
C GLY A 56 -3.23 2.84 8.57
N ASN A 57 -3.15 1.57 8.96
CA ASN A 57 -1.87 0.95 9.33
C ASN A 57 -0.82 0.98 8.20
N VAL A 58 -1.22 0.69 6.96
CA VAL A 58 -0.29 0.70 5.81
C VAL A 58 0.02 2.12 5.39
N GLY A 59 -1.00 2.98 5.22
CA GLY A 59 -0.81 4.36 4.77
C GLY A 59 0.07 5.18 5.71
N SER A 60 -0.05 5.02 7.03
CA SER A 60 0.82 5.70 8.00
C SER A 60 2.28 5.23 7.91
N GLU A 61 2.51 3.95 7.66
CA GLU A 61 3.87 3.42 7.44
C GLU A 61 4.46 3.88 6.09
N VAL A 62 3.63 4.10 5.07
CA VAL A 62 4.05 4.71 3.80
C VAL A 62 4.41 6.18 4.01
N ALA A 63 3.60 6.94 4.74
CA ALA A 63 3.86 8.35 5.04
C ALA A 63 5.21 8.54 5.75
N LYS A 64 5.52 7.73 6.78
CA LYS A 64 6.82 7.75 7.45
C LYS A 64 8.00 7.55 6.49
N ARG A 65 7.88 6.61 5.56
CA ARG A 65 8.94 6.34 4.57
C ARG A 65 9.07 7.44 3.54
N ALA A 66 7.94 8.06 3.15
CA ALA A 66 7.94 9.20 2.24
C ALA A 66 8.66 10.41 2.82
N HIS A 67 8.48 10.68 4.12
CA HIS A 67 9.26 11.71 4.83
C HIS A 67 10.75 11.38 4.82
N GLY A 68 11.13 10.10 5.01
CA GLY A 68 12.53 9.66 4.87
C GLY A 68 13.11 9.83 3.45
N LEU A 69 12.25 9.93 2.44
CA LEU A 69 12.61 10.26 1.07
C LEU A 69 12.52 11.76 0.77
N GLU A 70 12.37 12.59 1.80
CA GLU A 70 12.24 14.05 1.71
C GLU A 70 11.04 14.50 0.85
N MET A 71 9.93 13.75 0.88
CA MET A 71 8.67 14.10 0.26
C MET A 71 7.76 14.85 1.24
N GLU A 72 6.92 15.74 0.72
CA GLU A 72 5.76 16.26 1.44
C GLU A 72 4.63 15.23 1.39
N VAL A 73 3.86 15.10 2.49
CA VAL A 73 2.78 14.12 2.56
C VAL A 73 1.47 14.79 2.93
N VAL A 74 0.46 14.59 2.10
CA VAL A 74 -0.94 14.93 2.39
C VAL A 74 -1.78 13.66 2.36
N ALA A 75 -2.85 13.59 3.14
CA ALA A 75 -3.70 12.41 3.15
C ALA A 75 -5.20 12.74 3.08
N TYR A 76 -5.95 11.84 2.50
CA TYR A 76 -7.39 11.77 2.59
C TYR A 76 -7.79 10.50 3.35
N ASP A 77 -8.48 10.68 4.46
CA ASP A 77 -9.10 9.59 5.22
C ASP A 77 -10.32 10.13 5.97
N PRO A 78 -11.54 9.66 5.66
CA PRO A 78 -12.76 10.17 6.30
C PRO A 78 -12.95 9.69 7.74
N VAL A 79 -12.12 8.76 8.24
CA VAL A 79 -12.27 8.11 9.55
C VAL A 79 -11.19 8.55 10.53
N VAL A 80 -10.01 8.87 10.04
CA VAL A 80 -8.84 9.24 10.87
C VAL A 80 -9.01 10.67 11.37
N SER A 81 -8.75 10.90 12.68
CA SER A 81 -8.76 12.24 13.27
C SER A 81 -7.51 13.04 12.91
N VAL A 82 -7.63 14.37 13.01
CA VAL A 82 -6.51 15.30 12.74
C VAL A 82 -5.34 15.02 13.68
N GLU A 83 -5.62 14.81 14.98
CA GLU A 83 -4.59 14.54 15.99
C GLU A 83 -3.81 13.25 15.67
N ARG A 84 -4.49 12.26 15.10
CA ARG A 84 -3.82 11.03 14.66
C ARG A 84 -2.94 11.26 13.43
N ALA A 85 -3.36 12.08 12.48
CA ALA A 85 -2.56 12.42 11.31
C ALA A 85 -1.32 13.24 11.67
N GLU A 86 -1.43 14.15 12.65
CA GLU A 86 -0.32 14.94 13.17
C GLU A 86 0.80 14.07 13.77
N LEU A 87 0.48 12.91 14.37
CA LEU A 87 1.49 11.97 14.85
C LEU A 87 2.42 11.44 13.76
N PHE A 88 1.99 11.52 12.51
CA PHE A 88 2.75 11.12 11.33
C PHE A 88 3.27 12.31 10.52
N ASN A 89 3.07 13.53 11.02
CA ASN A 89 3.37 14.78 10.30
C ASN A 89 2.68 14.83 8.91
N VAL A 90 1.38 14.50 8.89
CA VAL A 90 0.57 14.44 7.68
C VAL A 90 -0.61 15.41 7.79
N GLU A 91 -0.78 16.24 6.78
CA GLU A 91 -1.93 17.12 6.61
C GLU A 91 -3.11 16.33 6.05
N LEU A 92 -4.28 16.38 6.73
CA LEU A 92 -5.53 15.83 6.18
C LEU A 92 -6.22 16.86 5.29
N VAL A 93 -6.55 16.43 4.08
CA VAL A 93 -7.20 17.27 3.07
C VAL A 93 -8.38 16.51 2.45
N LYS A 94 -9.23 17.22 1.67
CA LYS A 94 -10.27 16.58 0.86
C LYS A 94 -9.64 15.80 -0.29
N LEU A 95 -10.40 14.82 -0.84
CA LEU A 95 -9.90 13.99 -1.95
C LEU A 95 -9.49 14.84 -3.16
N ASP A 96 -10.36 15.77 -3.58
CA ASP A 96 -10.09 16.62 -4.74
C ASP A 96 -8.81 17.44 -4.55
N GLU A 97 -8.64 18.05 -3.39
CA GLU A 97 -7.43 18.82 -3.05
C GLU A 97 -6.18 17.94 -3.04
N LEU A 98 -6.27 16.71 -2.50
CA LEU A 98 -5.17 15.75 -2.55
C LEU A 98 -4.76 15.47 -4.00
N LEU A 99 -5.73 15.20 -4.88
CA LEU A 99 -5.48 14.86 -6.28
C LEU A 99 -4.85 16.02 -7.06
N GLU A 100 -5.27 17.25 -6.79
CA GLU A 100 -4.72 18.46 -7.41
C GLU A 100 -3.28 18.76 -6.93
N ARG A 101 -2.99 18.54 -5.65
CA ARG A 101 -1.68 18.84 -5.04
C ARG A 101 -0.63 17.76 -5.28
N ALA A 102 -1.03 16.51 -5.39
CA ALA A 102 -0.12 15.38 -5.41
C ALA A 102 0.66 15.23 -6.73
N ASP A 103 1.95 14.96 -6.62
CA ASP A 103 2.80 14.49 -7.73
C ASP A 103 2.77 12.95 -7.83
N PHE A 104 2.53 12.29 -6.70
CA PHE A 104 2.32 10.85 -6.61
C PHE A 104 1.11 10.59 -5.71
N VAL A 105 0.24 9.68 -6.12
CA VAL A 105 -0.91 9.23 -5.32
C VAL A 105 -0.78 7.75 -5.03
N THR A 106 -0.99 7.36 -3.78
CA THR A 106 -0.96 5.95 -3.36
C THR A 106 -2.20 5.59 -2.55
N ILE A 107 -2.75 4.40 -2.79
CA ILE A 107 -4.06 3.99 -2.27
C ILE A 107 -3.89 2.87 -1.24
N HIS A 108 -4.48 3.04 -0.05
CA HIS A 108 -4.39 2.13 1.11
C HIS A 108 -5.73 1.96 1.84
N VAL A 109 -6.83 1.98 1.10
CA VAL A 109 -8.17 1.73 1.65
C VAL A 109 -8.65 0.31 1.32
N PRO A 110 -9.48 -0.34 2.16
CA PRO A 110 -10.14 -1.60 1.82
C PRO A 110 -11.16 -1.36 0.71
N LEU A 111 -11.45 -2.39 -0.09
CA LEU A 111 -12.57 -2.31 -1.03
C LEU A 111 -13.89 -2.54 -0.27
N VAL A 112 -14.70 -1.51 -0.25
CA VAL A 112 -16.09 -1.53 0.22
C VAL A 112 -16.98 -0.85 -0.83
N GLU A 113 -18.30 -1.00 -0.75
CA GLU A 113 -19.17 -0.42 -1.77
C GLU A 113 -19.02 1.10 -1.91
N ALA A 114 -18.80 1.81 -0.79
CA ALA A 114 -18.65 3.26 -0.77
C ALA A 114 -17.39 3.79 -1.48
N ASN A 115 -16.36 2.95 -1.67
CA ASN A 115 -15.13 3.34 -2.36
C ASN A 115 -14.84 2.53 -3.64
N ARG A 116 -15.84 1.82 -4.15
CA ARG A 116 -15.79 1.20 -5.46
C ARG A 116 -15.68 2.29 -6.53
N LYS A 117 -14.65 2.17 -7.41
CA LYS A 117 -14.31 3.19 -8.41
C LYS A 117 -14.11 4.60 -7.82
N LEU A 118 -13.58 4.68 -6.61
CA LEU A 118 -13.26 5.95 -5.94
C LEU A 118 -12.37 6.85 -6.80
N ILE A 119 -11.53 6.26 -7.63
CA ILE A 119 -10.69 6.98 -8.60
C ILE A 119 -11.20 6.59 -10.00
N GLY A 120 -12.11 7.39 -10.50
CA GLY A 120 -12.66 7.29 -11.85
C GLY A 120 -12.12 8.38 -12.77
N ALA A 121 -12.81 8.61 -13.89
CA ALA A 121 -12.39 9.58 -14.91
C ALA A 121 -12.35 11.02 -14.38
N ALA A 122 -13.29 11.39 -13.51
CA ALA A 122 -13.36 12.72 -12.90
C ALA A 122 -12.16 12.97 -11.97
N GLU A 123 -11.85 12.01 -11.10
CA GLU A 123 -10.73 12.09 -10.15
C GLU A 123 -9.39 12.07 -10.88
N LEU A 124 -9.23 11.22 -11.92
CA LEU A 124 -8.05 11.21 -12.78
C LEU A 124 -7.88 12.55 -13.53
N ALA A 125 -8.97 13.24 -13.85
CA ALA A 125 -8.91 14.57 -14.46
C ALA A 125 -8.48 15.69 -13.51
N LEU A 126 -8.58 15.52 -12.19
CA LEU A 126 -8.06 16.46 -11.20
C LEU A 126 -6.55 16.33 -10.99
N MET A 127 -5.99 15.14 -11.23
CA MET A 127 -4.56 14.90 -11.01
C MET A 127 -3.70 15.76 -11.95
N LYS A 128 -2.50 16.11 -11.53
CA LYS A 128 -1.52 16.77 -12.41
C LYS A 128 -1.19 15.86 -13.62
N PRO A 129 -1.01 16.42 -14.83
CA PRO A 129 -0.60 15.61 -16.00
C PRO A 129 0.74 14.88 -15.79
N THR A 130 1.59 15.39 -14.91
CA THR A 130 2.88 14.77 -14.54
C THR A 130 2.77 13.78 -13.41
N ALA A 131 1.59 13.65 -12.78
CA ALA A 131 1.39 12.79 -11.63
C ALA A 131 1.44 11.30 -11.96
N ARG A 132 1.64 10.49 -10.94
CA ARG A 132 1.62 9.02 -11.00
C ARG A 132 0.73 8.43 -9.93
N LEU A 133 -0.03 7.40 -10.31
CA LEU A 133 -0.94 6.69 -9.42
C LEU A 133 -0.38 5.31 -9.07
N VAL A 134 -0.41 4.94 -7.79
CA VAL A 134 0.01 3.62 -7.29
C VAL A 134 -1.14 2.96 -6.54
N ASN A 135 -1.58 1.79 -6.97
CA ASN A 135 -2.56 0.98 -6.27
C ASN A 135 -1.97 -0.36 -5.83
N THR A 136 -1.77 -0.53 -4.53
CA THR A 136 -1.34 -1.78 -3.89
C THR A 136 -2.35 -2.26 -2.84
N SER A 137 -3.58 -1.77 -2.91
CA SER A 137 -4.62 -2.10 -1.94
C SER A 137 -5.58 -3.18 -2.46
N ARG A 138 -6.54 -2.83 -3.28
CA ARG A 138 -7.50 -3.77 -3.89
C ARG A 138 -7.86 -3.33 -5.31
N GLY A 139 -8.14 -4.30 -6.19
CA GLY A 139 -8.80 -4.06 -7.48
C GLY A 139 -10.19 -3.47 -7.28
N GLY A 140 -10.67 -2.70 -8.26
CA GLY A 140 -11.99 -2.07 -8.23
C GLY A 140 -12.09 -0.75 -7.45
N ILE A 141 -11.03 -0.29 -6.77
CA ILE A 141 -10.97 1.06 -6.18
C ILE A 141 -10.65 2.08 -7.26
N VAL A 142 -9.80 1.73 -8.20
CA VAL A 142 -9.54 2.50 -9.42
C VAL A 142 -10.40 1.93 -10.54
N ASP A 143 -11.04 2.79 -11.32
CA ASP A 143 -11.68 2.39 -12.57
C ASP A 143 -10.59 2.09 -13.60
N GLU A 144 -10.41 0.81 -13.94
CA GLU A 144 -9.33 0.34 -14.81
C GLU A 144 -9.48 0.83 -16.26
N GLU A 145 -10.73 1.01 -16.73
CA GLU A 145 -11.00 1.56 -18.06
C GLU A 145 -10.66 3.05 -18.12
N ALA A 146 -11.10 3.83 -17.12
CA ALA A 146 -10.76 5.24 -17.00
C ALA A 146 -9.25 5.45 -16.86
N LEU A 147 -8.56 4.59 -16.09
CA LEU A 147 -7.11 4.62 -15.95
C LEU A 147 -6.41 4.33 -17.28
N TYR A 148 -6.90 3.34 -18.04
CA TYR A 148 -6.35 3.02 -19.36
C TYR A 148 -6.43 4.22 -20.31
N GLU A 149 -7.58 4.88 -20.39
CA GLU A 149 -7.76 6.06 -21.25
C GLU A 149 -6.91 7.26 -20.79
N ALA A 150 -6.79 7.48 -19.48
CA ALA A 150 -5.95 8.55 -18.93
C ALA A 150 -4.46 8.34 -19.24
N LEU A 151 -3.98 7.10 -19.16
CA LEU A 151 -2.59 6.75 -19.47
C LEU A 151 -2.31 6.81 -20.98
N LYS A 152 -3.22 6.27 -21.79
CA LYS A 152 -3.12 6.22 -23.26
C LYS A 152 -3.13 7.61 -23.89
N SER A 153 -3.97 8.49 -23.38
CA SER A 153 -4.05 9.88 -23.84
C SER A 153 -2.91 10.76 -23.33
N GLY A 154 -2.08 10.27 -22.38
CA GLY A 154 -1.06 11.08 -21.71
C GLY A 154 -1.61 12.07 -20.69
N ARG A 155 -2.90 11.96 -20.30
CA ARG A 155 -3.50 12.77 -19.24
C ARG A 155 -2.86 12.50 -17.88
N LEU A 156 -2.34 11.27 -17.68
CA LEU A 156 -1.58 10.86 -16.52
C LEU A 156 -0.21 10.34 -16.97
N ALA A 157 0.87 10.78 -16.31
CA ALA A 157 2.23 10.43 -16.72
C ALA A 157 2.54 8.93 -16.53
N GLY A 158 1.93 8.27 -15.56
CA GLY A 158 2.14 6.86 -15.32
C GLY A 158 1.29 6.29 -14.20
N ALA A 159 1.21 4.98 -14.13
CA ALA A 159 0.61 4.29 -12.99
C ALA A 159 1.30 2.96 -12.71
N ALA A 160 1.09 2.47 -11.49
CA ALA A 160 1.51 1.12 -11.09
C ALA A 160 0.38 0.45 -10.31
N SER A 161 0.11 -0.83 -10.61
CA SER A 161 -0.86 -1.62 -9.86
C SER A 161 -0.30 -2.99 -9.50
N ASP A 162 -0.62 -3.42 -8.28
CA ASP A 162 -0.36 -4.76 -7.78
C ASP A 162 -1.62 -5.62 -7.75
N VAL A 163 -2.78 -4.98 -7.95
CA VAL A 163 -4.10 -5.56 -7.76
C VAL A 163 -5.03 -5.19 -8.91
N PHE A 164 -5.96 -6.11 -9.24
CA PHE A 164 -6.87 -5.97 -10.37
C PHE A 164 -8.28 -6.40 -10.00
N VAL A 165 -9.29 -5.94 -10.76
CA VAL A 165 -10.70 -6.33 -10.57
C VAL A 165 -10.85 -7.85 -10.69
N ASN A 166 -10.19 -8.42 -11.70
CA ASN A 166 -10.13 -9.85 -11.90
C ASN A 166 -8.71 -10.34 -11.63
N GLU A 167 -8.56 -11.29 -10.72
CA GLU A 167 -7.28 -11.93 -10.39
C GLU A 167 -7.40 -13.45 -10.54
N PRO A 168 -6.58 -14.09 -11.39
CA PRO A 168 -5.50 -13.57 -12.23
C PRO A 168 -5.99 -12.64 -13.35
N ALA A 169 -5.23 -11.56 -13.61
CA ALA A 169 -5.64 -10.50 -14.54
C ALA A 169 -5.62 -10.91 -16.04
N GLY A 170 -4.98 -12.03 -16.39
CA GLY A 170 -4.88 -12.50 -17.77
C GLY A 170 -4.28 -11.47 -18.73
N ASP A 171 -4.82 -11.41 -19.94
CA ASP A 171 -4.47 -10.40 -20.95
C ASP A 171 -5.18 -9.08 -20.65
N HIS A 172 -4.56 -8.20 -19.89
CA HIS A 172 -5.16 -6.95 -19.45
C HIS A 172 -4.73 -5.77 -20.34
N PRO A 173 -5.65 -4.89 -20.80
CA PRO A 173 -5.31 -3.76 -21.67
C PRO A 173 -4.22 -2.85 -21.10
N LEU A 174 -4.22 -2.59 -19.79
CA LEU A 174 -3.19 -1.78 -19.11
C LEU A 174 -1.78 -2.32 -19.31
N PHE A 175 -1.58 -3.64 -19.51
CA PHE A 175 -0.25 -4.23 -19.69
C PHE A 175 0.38 -3.88 -21.04
N THR A 176 -0.40 -3.36 -21.98
CA THR A 176 0.10 -2.91 -23.29
C THR A 176 0.71 -1.52 -23.23
N LEU A 177 0.49 -0.76 -22.15
CA LEU A 177 0.92 0.62 -22.02
C LEU A 177 2.34 0.74 -21.46
N PRO A 178 3.22 1.52 -22.12
CA PRO A 178 4.62 1.67 -21.69
C PRO A 178 4.79 2.44 -20.38
N ASN A 179 3.79 3.22 -19.97
CA ASN A 179 3.75 4.02 -18.76
C ASN A 179 2.97 3.36 -17.61
N PHE A 180 2.73 2.04 -17.71
CA PHE A 180 2.10 1.24 -16.68
C PHE A 180 3.03 0.15 -16.17
N VAL A 181 3.07 -0.06 -14.84
CA VAL A 181 3.85 -1.12 -14.19
C VAL A 181 2.91 -2.01 -13.40
N ALA A 182 2.91 -3.30 -13.70
CA ALA A 182 2.09 -4.31 -13.03
C ALA A 182 2.93 -5.31 -12.24
N THR A 183 2.37 -5.84 -11.14
CA THR A 183 2.85 -7.04 -10.45
C THR A 183 1.67 -7.89 -9.98
N PRO A 184 1.86 -9.21 -9.78
CA PRO A 184 0.77 -10.15 -9.53
C PRO A 184 0.46 -10.27 -8.02
N HIS A 185 -0.08 -9.21 -7.41
CA HIS A 185 -0.53 -9.14 -6.00
C HIS A 185 0.53 -9.61 -4.99
N ILE A 186 1.72 -9.03 -5.07
CA ILE A 186 2.89 -9.41 -4.27
C ILE A 186 3.30 -8.37 -3.21
N ALA A 187 2.50 -7.32 -2.99
CA ALA A 187 2.87 -6.24 -2.08
C ALA A 187 3.18 -6.70 -0.64
N ALA A 188 2.52 -7.75 -0.17
CA ALA A 188 2.78 -8.35 1.14
C ALA A 188 3.66 -9.61 1.09
N SER A 189 4.13 -10.04 -0.09
CA SER A 189 4.86 -11.29 -0.30
C SER A 189 6.36 -11.11 0.01
N THR A 190 6.71 -11.06 1.29
CA THR A 190 8.10 -11.06 1.75
C THR A 190 8.41 -12.33 2.53
N LEU A 191 9.70 -12.71 2.62
CA LEU A 191 10.13 -13.86 3.40
C LEU A 191 9.73 -13.76 4.88
N GLN A 192 9.64 -12.55 5.41
CA GLN A 192 9.33 -12.26 6.81
C GLN A 192 7.82 -12.26 7.10
N ALA A 193 6.98 -11.90 6.12
CA ALA A 193 5.54 -11.75 6.34
C ALA A 193 4.85 -13.04 6.82
N PRO A 194 5.07 -14.23 6.21
CA PRO A 194 4.49 -15.48 6.70
C PRO A 194 4.96 -15.86 8.11
N VAL A 195 6.24 -15.60 8.41
CA VAL A 195 6.80 -15.90 9.74
C VAL A 195 6.16 -15.01 10.80
N SER A 196 6.10 -13.69 10.57
CA SER A 196 5.45 -12.75 11.49
C SER A 196 3.96 -13.08 11.68
N PHE A 197 3.27 -13.45 10.60
CA PHE A 197 1.87 -13.88 10.66
C PHE A 197 1.69 -15.13 11.52
N ALA A 198 2.54 -16.14 11.35
CA ALA A 198 2.49 -17.36 12.13
C ALA A 198 2.72 -17.10 13.63
N PHE A 199 3.68 -16.20 13.97
CA PHE A 199 3.90 -15.80 15.36
C PHE A 199 2.71 -15.05 15.94
N ASP A 200 2.15 -14.06 15.26
CA ASP A 200 0.98 -13.31 15.73
C ASP A 200 -0.21 -14.26 15.98
N VAL A 201 -0.48 -15.20 15.06
CA VAL A 201 -1.55 -16.19 15.23
C VAL A 201 -1.26 -17.14 16.39
N SER A 202 -0.01 -17.61 16.53
CA SER A 202 0.36 -18.51 17.61
C SER A 202 0.28 -17.87 19.00
N GLU A 203 0.44 -16.56 19.11
CA GLU A 203 0.23 -15.81 20.35
C GLU A 203 -1.27 -15.57 20.67
N GLU A 204 -2.10 -15.38 19.64
CA GLU A 204 -3.53 -15.11 19.81
C GLU A 204 -4.35 -16.38 20.10
N VAL A 205 -4.00 -17.53 19.52
CA VAL A 205 -4.73 -18.79 19.72
C VAL A 205 -4.75 -19.23 21.20
N PRO A 206 -3.64 -19.23 21.95
CA PRO A 206 -3.65 -19.53 23.38
C PRO A 206 -4.45 -18.52 24.22
N ALA A 207 -4.53 -17.25 23.81
CA ALA A 207 -5.32 -16.26 24.52
C ALA A 207 -6.83 -16.49 24.42
N VAL A 208 -7.29 -17.09 23.31
CA VAL A 208 -8.71 -17.41 23.07
C VAL A 208 -9.15 -18.67 23.85
N LEU A 209 -8.25 -19.61 24.06
CA LEU A 209 -8.58 -20.89 24.73
C LEU A 209 -9.07 -20.72 26.19
N PRO A 210 -8.55 -19.79 27.02
CA PRO A 210 -9.07 -19.51 28.37
C PRO A 210 -10.31 -18.58 28.37
N ALA A 211 -10.90 -18.24 27.23
CA ALA A 211 -12.02 -17.30 27.05
C ALA A 211 -11.63 -15.80 27.12
N ASP A 212 -10.36 -15.45 26.92
CA ASP A 212 -9.95 -14.08 26.70
C ASP A 212 -10.25 -13.65 25.26
N LEU A 213 -10.62 -12.39 25.09
CA LEU A 213 -10.87 -11.84 23.75
C LEU A 213 -9.52 -11.64 23.02
N PRO A 214 -9.36 -12.18 21.81
CA PRO A 214 -8.15 -11.93 21.04
C PRO A 214 -8.04 -10.44 20.69
N ARG A 215 -6.83 -9.89 20.79
CA ARG A 215 -6.57 -8.45 20.53
C ARG A 215 -6.88 -8.05 19.10
N THR A 216 -6.92 -9.00 18.19
CA THR A 216 -7.11 -8.79 16.74
C THR A 216 -8.43 -9.38 16.22
N ALA A 217 -9.38 -9.72 17.09
CA ALA A 217 -10.66 -10.28 16.68
C ALA A 217 -11.48 -9.31 15.84
N VAL A 218 -11.92 -9.75 14.66
CA VAL A 218 -12.76 -8.97 13.74
C VAL A 218 -14.23 -8.98 14.17
N ASN A 219 -14.69 -10.03 14.85
CA ASN A 219 -16.07 -10.28 15.24
C ASN A 219 -16.26 -10.53 16.75
N ALA A 220 -15.33 -10.10 17.58
CA ALA A 220 -15.38 -10.29 19.03
C ALA A 220 -16.68 -9.85 19.73
N PRO A 221 -17.33 -8.74 19.36
CA PRO A 221 -18.57 -8.29 20.00
C PRO A 221 -19.75 -9.25 19.82
N ALA A 222 -19.69 -10.14 18.82
CA ALA A 222 -20.77 -11.08 18.50
C ALA A 222 -20.67 -12.42 19.22
N LEU A 223 -19.59 -12.69 19.94
CA LEU A 223 -19.36 -13.98 20.61
C LEU A 223 -19.63 -13.85 22.13
N PRO A 224 -20.64 -14.54 22.68
CA PRO A 224 -20.77 -14.64 24.13
C PRO A 224 -19.57 -15.37 24.72
N PRO A 225 -19.09 -15.01 25.92
CA PRO A 225 -17.97 -15.70 26.55
C PRO A 225 -18.31 -17.18 26.78
N ARG A 226 -17.78 -18.07 25.97
CA ARG A 226 -17.83 -19.51 26.23
C ARG A 226 -16.74 -19.84 27.25
N ARG A 227 -17.15 -20.18 28.47
CA ARG A 227 -16.27 -20.85 29.40
C ARG A 227 -16.03 -22.28 28.87
N LEU A 228 -14.89 -22.49 28.24
CA LEU A 228 -14.38 -23.84 28.00
C LEU A 228 -13.78 -24.40 29.32
N PRO A 229 -14.01 -25.66 29.65
CA PRO A 229 -13.35 -26.28 30.80
C PRO A 229 -11.83 -26.22 30.64
N SER A 230 -11.15 -25.87 31.69
CA SER A 230 -9.71 -25.57 31.78
C SER A 230 -8.81 -26.60 31.08
N LEU A 231 -8.41 -26.32 29.87
CA LEU A 231 -7.20 -26.86 29.29
C LEU A 231 -6.03 -26.03 29.78
N ARG A 232 -5.10 -26.58 30.53
CA ARG A 232 -3.87 -25.90 30.93
C ARG A 232 -3.10 -25.50 29.66
N PRO A 233 -2.71 -24.21 29.52
CA PRO A 233 -1.90 -23.82 28.39
C PRO A 233 -0.58 -24.59 28.38
N LEU A 234 -0.16 -25.07 27.21
CA LEU A 234 1.20 -25.58 27.03
C LEU A 234 2.17 -24.43 27.23
N PRO A 235 3.27 -24.61 27.97
CA PRO A 235 4.27 -23.57 28.10
C PRO A 235 4.85 -23.21 26.72
N PRO A 236 5.13 -21.92 26.46
CA PRO A 236 5.72 -21.52 25.19
C PRO A 236 7.09 -22.17 24.99
N PRO A 237 7.44 -22.54 23.75
CA PRO A 237 8.73 -23.15 23.46
C PRO A 237 9.89 -22.22 23.86
N PRO A 238 11.01 -22.72 24.38
CA PRO A 238 12.10 -21.93 24.94
C PRO A 238 12.74 -20.91 23.96
N SER A 239 12.59 -21.09 22.66
CA SER A 239 13.19 -20.26 21.61
C SER A 239 12.37 -19.00 21.25
N ALA A 240 11.13 -18.85 21.70
CA ALA A 240 10.27 -17.72 21.34
C ALA A 240 10.69 -16.38 22.01
N ARG A 241 11.60 -16.41 23.01
CA ARG A 241 12.04 -15.21 23.73
C ARG A 241 13.12 -14.39 23.00
N ALA A 242 13.78 -14.94 21.96
CA ALA A 242 14.95 -14.31 21.35
C ALA A 242 14.64 -13.41 20.13
N SER A 243 13.40 -13.37 19.62
CA SER A 243 13.11 -12.65 18.37
C SER A 243 12.19 -11.42 18.49
N LYS A 244 12.01 -10.88 19.71
CA LYS A 244 11.22 -9.64 19.91
C LYS A 244 11.87 -8.37 19.36
N SER A 245 13.05 -8.41 18.78
CA SER A 245 13.82 -7.23 18.35
C SER A 245 13.87 -6.99 16.83
N ALA A 246 13.00 -7.60 16.06
CA ALA A 246 12.81 -7.14 14.68
C ALA A 246 11.79 -5.97 14.64
N ASP A 247 12.14 -4.87 15.31
CA ASP A 247 11.50 -3.59 15.12
C ASP A 247 11.70 -3.15 13.67
N CYS A 248 10.64 -2.74 12.99
CA CYS A 248 10.71 -2.01 11.72
C CYS A 248 11.55 -0.71 11.81
N GLY A 249 12.12 -0.43 12.95
CA GLY A 249 12.91 0.76 13.25
C GLY A 249 14.43 0.58 13.32
N ALA A 250 14.97 -0.62 13.16
CA ALA A 250 16.40 -0.86 13.32
C ALA A 250 17.12 -1.17 12.00
N TYR A 251 17.07 -0.26 11.07
CA TYR A 251 18.12 -0.07 10.07
C TYR A 251 18.56 1.40 10.15
N SER A 252 19.48 1.68 11.07
CA SER A 252 20.39 2.81 10.99
C SER A 252 21.65 2.38 10.27
#